data_5f3616a0d44a3b6b9f87b2e6c26730ab
#
_entry.id   5f3616a0d44a3b6b9f87b2e6c26730ab
#
_cell.length_a   1.000
_cell.length_b   1.000
_cell.length_c   1.000
_cell.angle_alpha   90.00
_cell.angle_beta   90.00
_cell.angle_gamma   90.00
#
_symmetry.space_group_name_H-M   'P 1'
#
loop_
_entity.id
_entity.type
_entity.pdbx_description
1 polymer ?
#
loop_
_entity_poly.entity_id
_entity_poly.type
_entity_poly.pdbx_seq_one_letter_code
_entity_poly.pdbx_strand_id
1 'polypeptide(L)'
;MAFSGHKILVTGPTGQVGFVVAQALARQDNEVWGVARFSDPEKKKVLEAAGVKCVSADLEKGDFSSIPKDFDYVVHLGVFRAAGDDFDLDFRNNAEGTGLLMSHCRAAKGFLACSTTGVYQAAGHSLLKETSELGDNHRSMMTTYSITKIATEAVVRYAAREFNLPTIITRLCVPYGNNGGWPYYHLLMMKHGTPIQLHPDKPSMYSLLHEDDIVASIPALLQAATVPANIVNWGGAETVSIEDWSAYLGELTGTKPILEYTDKGPLESVMVDTTKLFSITGPLKTNWKDGMRRMIAAKHPDWLV
;
A
#
# COMPACT_ATOMS: atom_id res chain seq x y z
N MET A 1 -13.24 5.86 20.70
CA MET A 1 -13.25 7.33 20.39
C MET A 1 -12.93 7.50 18.92
N ALA A 2 -13.49 8.51 18.27
CA ALA A 2 -13.16 8.80 16.86
C ALA A 2 -11.69 9.24 16.76
N PHE A 3 -11.01 8.86 15.68
CA PHE A 3 -9.64 9.32 15.37
C PHE A 3 -9.73 10.66 14.65
N SER A 4 -9.87 11.74 15.43
CA SER A 4 -10.13 13.12 14.96
C SER A 4 -9.36 14.16 15.76
N GLY A 5 -9.24 15.37 15.20
CA GLY A 5 -8.55 16.48 15.83
C GLY A 5 -7.02 16.38 15.81
N HIS A 6 -6.47 15.51 14.96
CA HIS A 6 -5.03 15.32 14.81
C HIS A 6 -4.47 16.08 13.61
N LYS A 7 -3.23 16.52 13.71
CA LYS A 7 -2.45 17.03 12.57
C LYS A 7 -1.66 15.89 11.96
N ILE A 8 -2.01 15.49 10.74
CA ILE A 8 -1.51 14.27 10.12
C ILE A 8 -0.80 14.60 8.80
N LEU A 9 0.41 14.08 8.63
CA LEU A 9 1.10 14.10 7.34
C LEU A 9 0.83 12.80 6.59
N VAL A 10 0.36 12.89 5.34
CA VAL A 10 0.21 11.76 4.42
C VAL A 10 1.14 11.96 3.23
N THR A 11 2.09 11.07 3.00
CA THR A 11 2.91 11.09 1.79
C THR A 11 2.32 10.18 0.72
N GLY A 12 2.55 10.51 -0.54
CA GLY A 12 1.99 9.78 -1.68
C GLY A 12 0.45 9.88 -1.80
N PRO A 13 -0.18 11.02 -1.46
CA PRO A 13 -1.65 11.17 -1.50
C PRO A 13 -2.23 11.11 -2.91
N THR A 14 -1.41 11.11 -3.96
CA THR A 14 -1.85 10.92 -5.36
C THR A 14 -1.81 9.47 -5.82
N GLY A 15 -1.22 8.57 -5.00
CA GLY A 15 -1.13 7.14 -5.27
C GLY A 15 -2.43 6.40 -5.00
N GLN A 16 -2.47 5.12 -5.36
CA GLN A 16 -3.66 4.28 -5.22
C GLN A 16 -4.21 4.26 -3.78
N VAL A 17 -3.37 3.97 -2.81
CA VAL A 17 -3.74 3.87 -1.38
C VAL A 17 -3.81 5.25 -0.73
N GLY A 18 -2.79 6.08 -0.95
CA GLY A 18 -2.70 7.40 -0.32
C GLY A 18 -3.84 8.34 -0.67
N PHE A 19 -4.42 8.21 -1.88
CA PHE A 19 -5.52 9.06 -2.34
C PHE A 19 -6.79 8.86 -1.50
N VAL A 20 -7.11 7.61 -1.20
CA VAL A 20 -8.29 7.27 -0.38
C VAL A 20 -8.03 7.60 1.09
N VAL A 21 -6.84 7.25 1.59
CA VAL A 21 -6.44 7.49 2.99
C VAL A 21 -6.45 8.97 3.34
N ALA A 22 -5.83 9.83 2.52
CA ALA A 22 -5.77 11.26 2.80
C ALA A 22 -7.17 11.89 2.87
N GLN A 23 -8.05 11.56 1.93
CA GLN A 23 -9.43 12.04 1.93
C GLN A 23 -10.23 11.53 3.14
N ALA A 24 -10.09 10.23 3.47
CA ALA A 24 -10.82 9.63 4.59
C ALA A 24 -10.40 10.24 5.93
N LEU A 25 -9.10 10.45 6.14
CA LEU A 25 -8.60 11.10 7.35
C LEU A 25 -9.06 12.56 7.47
N ALA A 26 -9.09 13.30 6.36
CA ALA A 26 -9.60 14.68 6.36
C ALA A 26 -11.10 14.75 6.70
N ARG A 27 -11.91 13.81 6.16
CA ARG A 27 -13.35 13.71 6.48
C ARG A 27 -13.64 13.31 7.94
N GLN A 28 -12.64 12.85 8.67
CA GLN A 28 -12.73 12.50 10.10
C GLN A 28 -12.30 13.67 11.02
N ASP A 29 -12.42 14.90 10.55
CA ASP A 29 -12.09 16.13 11.29
C ASP A 29 -10.61 16.20 11.73
N ASN A 30 -9.68 15.68 10.91
CA ASN A 30 -8.25 15.87 11.10
C ASN A 30 -7.71 16.98 10.19
N GLU A 31 -6.65 17.65 10.64
CA GLU A 31 -5.86 18.54 9.80
C GLU A 31 -4.86 17.70 8.98
N VAL A 32 -5.21 17.39 7.73
CA VAL A 32 -4.40 16.51 6.88
C VAL A 32 -3.53 17.33 5.91
N TRP A 33 -2.23 17.07 5.93
CA TRP A 33 -1.25 17.57 4.98
C TRP A 33 -0.86 16.47 4.02
N GLY A 34 -1.08 16.70 2.72
CA GLY A 34 -0.72 15.75 1.66
C GLY A 34 0.58 16.17 0.97
N VAL A 35 1.59 15.32 0.97
CA VAL A 35 2.90 15.60 0.37
C VAL A 35 3.18 14.68 -0.81
N ALA A 36 3.38 15.28 -1.98
CA ALA A 36 3.73 14.62 -3.24
C ALA A 36 4.33 15.64 -4.23
N ARG A 37 4.77 15.16 -5.38
CA ARG A 37 5.19 16.03 -6.50
C ARG A 37 4.01 16.68 -7.24
N PHE A 38 2.79 16.15 -7.06
CA PHE A 38 1.54 16.62 -7.69
C PHE A 38 1.62 16.82 -9.21
N SER A 39 2.19 15.84 -9.92
CA SER A 39 2.24 15.83 -11.40
C SER A 39 0.85 15.71 -12.05
N ASP A 40 -0.16 15.25 -11.30
CA ASP A 40 -1.56 15.17 -11.72
C ASP A 40 -2.35 16.28 -11.00
N PRO A 41 -2.68 17.39 -11.70
CA PRO A 41 -3.38 18.53 -11.10
C PRO A 41 -4.84 18.21 -10.75
N GLU A 42 -5.49 17.28 -11.44
CA GLU A 42 -6.88 16.92 -11.14
C GLU A 42 -6.96 16.15 -9.80
N LYS A 43 -6.07 15.22 -9.55
CA LYS A 43 -5.98 14.56 -8.25
C LYS A 43 -5.70 15.55 -7.12
N LYS A 44 -4.85 16.56 -7.36
CA LYS A 44 -4.58 17.61 -6.39
C LYS A 44 -5.86 18.38 -6.04
N LYS A 45 -6.64 18.81 -7.04
CA LYS A 45 -7.92 19.51 -6.82
C LYS A 45 -8.90 18.70 -6.00
N VAL A 46 -9.02 17.39 -6.30
CA VAL A 46 -9.92 16.49 -5.54
C VAL A 46 -9.48 16.37 -4.08
N LEU A 47 -8.19 16.28 -3.81
CA LEU A 47 -7.64 16.23 -2.45
C LEU A 47 -7.90 17.54 -1.71
N GLU A 48 -7.66 18.69 -2.34
CA GLU A 48 -7.92 20.02 -1.77
C GLU A 48 -9.42 20.22 -1.49
N ALA A 49 -10.29 19.80 -2.38
CA ALA A 49 -11.74 19.82 -2.18
C ALA A 49 -12.20 18.91 -1.02
N ALA A 50 -11.46 17.85 -0.72
CA ALA A 50 -11.69 16.98 0.43
C ALA A 50 -11.10 17.54 1.76
N GLY A 51 -10.48 18.72 1.73
CA GLY A 51 -9.89 19.38 2.90
C GLY A 51 -8.41 19.02 3.16
N VAL A 52 -7.73 18.36 2.22
CA VAL A 52 -6.29 18.05 2.34
C VAL A 52 -5.45 19.25 1.94
N LYS A 53 -4.52 19.68 2.79
CA LYS A 53 -3.54 20.73 2.50
C LYS A 53 -2.40 20.14 1.65
N CYS A 54 -2.43 20.37 0.35
CA CYS A 54 -1.47 19.80 -0.61
C CYS A 54 -0.19 20.63 -0.69
N VAL A 55 0.96 20.03 -0.34
CA VAL A 55 2.29 20.65 -0.41
C VAL A 55 3.18 19.85 -1.35
N SER A 56 3.79 20.54 -2.32
CA SER A 56 4.73 19.91 -3.24
C SER A 56 6.10 19.75 -2.60
N ALA A 57 6.58 18.51 -2.49
CA ALA A 57 7.93 18.21 -2.09
C ALA A 57 8.42 16.92 -2.74
N ASP A 58 9.73 16.81 -2.87
CA ASP A 58 10.42 15.63 -3.37
C ASP A 58 11.24 15.01 -2.24
N LEU A 59 10.98 13.75 -1.92
CA LEU A 59 11.64 13.06 -0.81
C LEU A 59 13.15 12.91 -1.05
N GLU A 60 13.57 12.70 -2.31
CA GLU A 60 14.97 12.59 -2.67
C GLU A 60 15.78 13.85 -2.30
N LYS A 61 15.18 15.02 -2.50
CA LYS A 61 15.84 16.30 -2.23
C LYS A 61 15.94 16.62 -0.74
N GLY A 62 15.06 16.02 0.08
CA GLY A 62 15.03 16.27 1.52
C GLY A 62 14.70 17.72 1.92
N ASP A 63 14.23 18.54 0.97
CA ASP A 63 13.78 19.89 1.29
C ASP A 63 12.32 19.87 1.75
N PHE A 64 12.16 19.91 3.06
CA PHE A 64 10.88 19.95 3.74
C PHE A 64 10.58 21.31 4.39
N SER A 65 11.26 22.38 3.95
CA SER A 65 11.12 23.74 4.53
C SER A 65 9.69 24.27 4.51
N SER A 66 8.88 23.86 3.50
CA SER A 66 7.47 24.20 3.37
C SER A 66 6.52 23.31 4.18
N ILE A 67 7.03 22.30 4.85
CA ILE A 67 6.24 21.30 5.61
C ILE A 67 6.43 21.57 7.11
N PRO A 68 5.35 21.70 7.91
CA PRO A 68 5.46 21.79 9.36
C PRO A 68 6.20 20.60 9.97
N LYS A 69 6.71 20.75 11.18
CA LYS A 69 7.39 19.68 11.94
C LYS A 69 6.54 19.12 13.07
N ASP A 70 5.44 19.76 13.40
CA ASP A 70 4.58 19.51 14.56
C ASP A 70 3.39 18.61 14.24
N PHE A 71 3.62 17.54 13.49
CA PHE A 71 2.58 16.53 13.23
C PHE A 71 2.37 15.63 14.44
N ASP A 72 1.10 15.30 14.72
CA ASP A 72 0.78 14.24 15.67
C ASP A 72 1.15 12.88 15.08
N TYR A 73 0.82 12.65 13.81
CA TYR A 73 1.05 11.38 13.13
C TYR A 73 1.55 11.57 11.70
N VAL A 74 2.31 10.58 11.25
CA VAL A 74 2.75 10.49 9.84
C VAL A 74 2.28 9.15 9.26
N VAL A 75 1.61 9.21 8.12
CA VAL A 75 1.21 8.05 7.31
C VAL A 75 2.00 8.08 6.00
N HIS A 76 3.12 7.38 6.00
CA HIS A 76 4.05 7.36 4.88
C HIS A 76 3.68 6.24 3.89
N LEU A 77 2.95 6.62 2.82
CA LEU A 77 2.49 5.73 1.74
C LEU A 77 3.19 6.04 0.41
N GLY A 78 4.06 7.04 0.39
CA GLY A 78 4.82 7.41 -0.79
C GLY A 78 5.78 6.29 -1.22
N VAL A 79 5.77 5.98 -2.51
CA VAL A 79 6.72 5.08 -3.14
C VAL A 79 7.13 5.67 -4.49
N PHE A 80 8.41 5.64 -4.77
CA PHE A 80 8.97 5.96 -6.07
C PHE A 80 9.36 4.65 -6.78
N ARG A 81 9.22 4.62 -8.07
CA ARG A 81 9.72 3.55 -8.94
C ARG A 81 10.40 4.19 -10.14
N ALA A 82 11.70 3.95 -10.30
CA ALA A 82 12.44 4.40 -11.47
C ALA A 82 11.87 3.75 -12.74
N ALA A 83 12.02 4.44 -13.86
CA ALA A 83 11.84 3.82 -15.15
C ALA A 83 13.11 3.01 -15.45
N GLY A 84 13.01 1.68 -15.46
CA GLY A 84 14.14 0.78 -15.62
C GLY A 84 14.76 0.34 -14.28
N ASP A 85 16.06 0.02 -14.30
CA ASP A 85 16.77 -0.65 -13.21
C ASP A 85 17.74 0.28 -12.45
N ASP A 86 17.35 1.54 -12.23
CA ASP A 86 18.18 2.50 -11.48
C ASP A 86 17.98 2.30 -9.97
N PHE A 87 18.77 1.40 -9.39
CA PHE A 87 18.78 1.12 -7.96
C PHE A 87 19.12 2.34 -7.12
N ASP A 88 20.09 3.14 -7.58
CA ASP A 88 20.57 4.29 -6.83
C ASP A 88 19.50 5.37 -6.70
N LEU A 89 18.78 5.65 -7.78
CA LEU A 89 17.64 6.56 -7.78
C LEU A 89 16.50 6.05 -6.89
N ASP A 90 16.22 4.76 -6.92
CA ASP A 90 15.20 4.16 -6.06
C ASP A 90 15.61 4.18 -4.57
N PHE A 91 16.87 3.95 -4.23
CA PHE A 91 17.37 4.07 -2.85
C PHE A 91 17.27 5.51 -2.35
N ARG A 92 17.70 6.50 -3.12
CA ARG A 92 17.61 7.92 -2.73
C ARG A 92 16.18 8.33 -2.47
N ASN A 93 15.25 7.96 -3.34
CA ASN A 93 13.83 8.33 -3.19
C ASN A 93 13.13 7.58 -2.06
N ASN A 94 13.31 6.25 -1.96
CA ASN A 94 12.52 5.44 -1.03
C ASN A 94 13.23 5.28 0.33
N ALA A 95 14.49 4.84 0.36
CA ALA A 95 15.17 4.56 1.61
C ALA A 95 15.69 5.84 2.27
N GLU A 96 16.54 6.58 1.58
CA GLU A 96 17.15 7.80 2.13
C GLU A 96 16.12 8.89 2.34
N GLY A 97 15.22 9.12 1.35
CA GLY A 97 14.13 10.09 1.46
C GLY A 97 13.18 9.80 2.62
N THR A 98 12.92 8.51 2.93
CA THR A 98 12.16 8.13 4.12
C THR A 98 12.93 8.48 5.41
N GLY A 99 14.23 8.23 5.46
CA GLY A 99 15.08 8.60 6.60
C GLY A 99 15.08 10.11 6.85
N LEU A 100 15.21 10.91 5.80
CA LEU A 100 15.14 12.39 5.85
C LEU A 100 13.77 12.85 6.34
N LEU A 101 12.67 12.25 5.86
CA LEU A 101 11.32 12.54 6.34
C LEU A 101 11.13 12.21 7.83
N MET A 102 11.62 11.06 8.28
CA MET A 102 11.57 10.67 9.70
C MET A 102 12.36 11.64 10.57
N SER A 103 13.52 12.11 10.13
CA SER A 103 14.28 13.15 10.82
C SER A 103 13.50 14.47 10.91
N HIS A 104 12.81 14.88 9.85
CA HIS A 104 11.99 16.08 9.83
C HIS A 104 10.80 15.98 10.80
N CYS A 105 10.11 14.82 10.80
CA CYS A 105 8.93 14.55 11.61
C CYS A 105 9.25 13.85 12.94
N ARG A 106 10.47 13.92 13.45
CA ARG A 106 10.95 13.16 14.63
C ARG A 106 10.19 13.42 15.92
N ALA A 107 9.42 14.50 16.00
CA ALA A 107 8.60 14.85 17.16
C ALA A 107 7.18 14.24 17.11
N ALA A 108 6.84 13.51 16.05
CA ALA A 108 5.52 12.89 15.91
C ALA A 108 5.28 11.82 16.98
N LYS A 109 4.02 11.64 17.35
CA LYS A 109 3.57 10.62 18.33
C LYS A 109 3.58 9.21 17.74
N GLY A 110 3.50 9.11 16.39
CA GLY A 110 3.53 7.84 15.68
C GLY A 110 3.81 8.02 14.19
N PHE A 111 4.56 7.07 13.64
CA PHE A 111 4.93 7.00 12.23
C PHE A 111 4.54 5.64 11.65
N LEU A 112 3.65 5.63 10.66
CA LEU A 112 3.34 4.44 9.86
C LEU A 112 4.15 4.48 8.57
N ALA A 113 5.05 3.51 8.41
CA ALA A 113 5.82 3.29 7.19
C ALA A 113 5.21 2.14 6.38
N CYS A 114 4.63 2.45 5.23
CA CYS A 114 4.09 1.43 4.34
C CYS A 114 5.22 0.72 3.58
N SER A 115 5.44 -0.54 3.94
CA SER A 115 6.25 -1.49 3.21
C SER A 115 5.36 -2.36 2.31
N THR A 116 5.85 -3.51 1.91
CA THR A 116 5.18 -4.42 0.99
C THR A 116 5.46 -5.88 1.36
N THR A 117 4.57 -6.78 1.03
CA THR A 117 4.86 -8.23 1.09
C THR A 117 5.88 -8.67 0.05
N GLY A 118 6.22 -7.81 -0.90
CA GLY A 118 7.33 -8.02 -1.84
C GLY A 118 8.71 -8.13 -1.20
N VAL A 119 8.86 -7.79 0.08
CA VAL A 119 10.13 -7.95 0.83
C VAL A 119 10.40 -9.39 1.25
N TYR A 120 9.42 -10.28 1.15
CA TYR A 120 9.62 -11.69 1.52
C TYR A 120 10.34 -12.47 0.42
N GLN A 121 11.05 -13.51 0.83
CA GLN A 121 11.48 -14.56 -0.08
C GLN A 121 10.24 -15.28 -0.61
N ALA A 122 10.24 -15.61 -1.90
CA ALA A 122 9.22 -16.45 -2.52
C ALA A 122 9.14 -17.79 -1.78
N ALA A 123 7.93 -18.23 -1.41
CA ALA A 123 7.71 -19.41 -0.57
C ALA A 123 6.49 -20.22 -1.02
N GLY A 124 6.08 -20.11 -2.28
CA GLY A 124 4.92 -20.79 -2.85
C GLY A 124 3.66 -20.55 -2.01
N HIS A 125 2.98 -21.61 -1.60
CA HIS A 125 1.76 -21.55 -0.80
C HIS A 125 1.99 -21.51 0.73
N SER A 126 3.19 -21.17 1.19
CA SER A 126 3.47 -21.03 2.62
C SER A 126 2.89 -19.75 3.19
N LEU A 127 2.32 -19.83 4.40
CA LEU A 127 1.80 -18.65 5.11
C LEU A 127 2.96 -17.84 5.71
N LEU A 128 3.17 -16.62 5.21
CA LEU A 128 4.29 -15.75 5.57
C LEU A 128 3.99 -14.97 6.86
N LYS A 129 4.87 -15.09 7.84
CA LYS A 129 4.86 -14.31 9.09
C LYS A 129 5.82 -13.13 8.98
N GLU A 130 5.71 -12.16 9.89
CA GLU A 130 6.63 -11.02 9.95
C GLU A 130 8.09 -11.43 10.19
N THR A 131 8.31 -12.66 10.68
CA THR A 131 9.63 -13.27 10.90
C THR A 131 10.11 -14.16 9.76
N SER A 132 9.31 -14.33 8.70
CA SER A 132 9.70 -15.12 7.51
C SER A 132 10.89 -14.49 6.80
N GLU A 133 11.61 -15.31 6.04
CA GLU A 133 12.80 -14.90 5.30
C GLU A 133 12.50 -13.74 4.33
N LEU A 134 13.45 -12.81 4.26
CA LEU A 134 13.39 -11.68 3.32
C LEU A 134 14.12 -12.06 2.03
N GLY A 135 13.60 -11.57 0.92
CA GLY A 135 14.15 -11.83 -0.40
C GLY A 135 13.61 -10.86 -1.46
N ASP A 136 13.63 -11.29 -2.70
CA ASP A 136 13.31 -10.46 -3.86
C ASP A 136 12.22 -11.15 -4.72
N ASN A 137 11.02 -11.29 -4.16
CA ASN A 137 9.94 -11.99 -4.86
C ASN A 137 9.30 -11.18 -6.00
N HIS A 138 9.61 -9.88 -6.12
CA HIS A 138 9.09 -9.04 -7.20
C HIS A 138 10.09 -8.80 -8.34
N ARG A 139 11.28 -9.41 -8.28
CA ARG A 139 12.38 -9.13 -9.22
C ARG A 139 11.99 -9.28 -10.69
N SER A 140 11.18 -10.26 -11.01
CA SER A 140 10.75 -10.53 -12.39
C SER A 140 9.89 -9.42 -13.00
N MET A 141 9.14 -8.68 -12.17
CA MET A 141 8.24 -7.60 -12.60
C MET A 141 8.79 -6.21 -12.30
N MET A 142 9.56 -6.08 -11.21
CA MET A 142 10.06 -4.81 -10.69
C MET A 142 11.43 -5.02 -10.07
N THR A 143 12.49 -4.95 -10.87
CA THR A 143 13.86 -5.37 -10.53
C THR A 143 14.42 -4.74 -9.26
N THR A 144 14.10 -3.48 -8.98
CA THR A 144 14.63 -2.71 -7.84
C THR A 144 13.74 -2.75 -6.62
N TYR A 145 12.46 -3.09 -6.77
CA TYR A 145 11.40 -2.78 -5.80
C TYR A 145 11.58 -3.47 -4.46
N SER A 146 11.71 -4.79 -4.43
CA SER A 146 11.84 -5.56 -3.19
C SER A 146 13.09 -5.17 -2.42
N ILE A 147 14.23 -5.08 -3.11
CA ILE A 147 15.53 -4.70 -2.52
C ILE A 147 15.46 -3.31 -1.91
N THR A 148 14.87 -2.35 -2.64
CA THR A 148 14.71 -0.99 -2.14
C THR A 148 13.77 -0.91 -0.94
N LYS A 149 12.69 -1.68 -0.92
CA LYS A 149 11.78 -1.72 0.22
C LYS A 149 12.41 -2.38 1.45
N ILE A 150 13.26 -3.41 1.29
CA ILE A 150 14.08 -3.97 2.38
C ILE A 150 15.03 -2.92 2.95
N ALA A 151 15.73 -2.19 2.08
CA ALA A 151 16.60 -1.09 2.50
C ALA A 151 15.81 0.02 3.23
N THR A 152 14.61 0.36 2.73
CA THR A 152 13.70 1.31 3.39
C THR A 152 13.31 0.83 4.79
N GLU A 153 12.95 -0.44 4.98
CA GLU A 153 12.66 -0.99 6.31
C GLU A 153 13.86 -0.90 7.26
N ALA A 154 15.08 -1.13 6.76
CA ALA A 154 16.30 -0.99 7.56
C ALA A 154 16.53 0.45 8.03
N VAL A 155 16.36 1.44 7.13
CA VAL A 155 16.45 2.87 7.46
C VAL A 155 15.36 3.28 8.46
N VAL A 156 14.12 2.85 8.26
CA VAL A 156 12.98 3.11 9.17
C VAL A 156 13.25 2.55 10.56
N ARG A 157 13.78 1.32 10.67
CA ARG A 157 14.14 0.70 11.96
C ARG A 157 15.26 1.44 12.68
N TYR A 158 16.25 1.91 11.93
CA TYR A 158 17.33 2.74 12.47
C TYR A 158 16.78 4.08 12.98
N ALA A 159 16.05 4.81 12.12
CA ALA A 159 15.50 6.12 12.42
C ALA A 159 14.53 6.10 13.62
N ALA A 160 13.70 5.05 13.73
CA ALA A 160 12.82 4.87 14.89
C ALA A 160 13.59 4.85 16.21
N ARG A 161 14.73 4.16 16.26
CA ARG A 161 15.61 4.12 17.45
C ARG A 161 16.38 5.41 17.65
N GLU A 162 16.98 5.94 16.58
CA GLU A 162 17.81 7.15 16.62
C GLU A 162 17.02 8.37 17.13
N PHE A 163 15.78 8.53 16.64
CA PHE A 163 14.93 9.67 16.98
C PHE A 163 13.96 9.38 18.13
N ASN A 164 13.98 8.16 18.70
CA ASN A 164 12.98 7.68 19.66
C ASN A 164 11.54 7.91 19.15
N LEU A 165 11.32 7.70 17.85
CA LEU A 165 10.05 7.91 17.16
C LEU A 165 9.26 6.61 17.12
N PRO A 166 8.11 6.51 17.84
CA PRO A 166 7.25 5.33 17.76
C PRO A 166 6.85 5.05 16.31
N THR A 167 7.15 3.86 15.81
CA THR A 167 7.02 3.52 14.41
C THR A 167 6.37 2.15 14.22
N ILE A 168 5.52 2.04 13.22
CA ILE A 168 5.00 0.77 12.72
C ILE A 168 5.31 0.63 11.22
N ILE A 169 5.84 -0.52 10.84
CA ILE A 169 6.10 -0.90 9.44
C ILE A 169 4.99 -1.86 9.01
N THR A 170 4.22 -1.48 7.99
CA THR A 170 3.12 -2.30 7.48
C THR A 170 3.50 -2.93 6.14
N ARG A 171 3.64 -4.26 6.09
CA ARG A 171 3.91 -5.01 4.85
C ARG A 171 2.60 -5.24 4.12
N LEU A 172 2.26 -4.31 3.23
CA LEU A 172 0.99 -4.28 2.49
C LEU A 172 0.93 -5.39 1.43
N CYS A 173 -0.18 -6.15 1.43
CA CYS A 173 -0.48 -7.17 0.43
C CYS A 173 -1.66 -6.73 -0.43
N VAL A 174 -1.46 -6.73 -1.72
CA VAL A 174 -2.44 -6.48 -2.81
C VAL A 174 -3.62 -5.56 -2.43
N PRO A 175 -3.38 -4.25 -2.33
CA PRO A 175 -4.45 -3.29 -2.08
C PRO A 175 -5.38 -3.16 -3.29
N TYR A 176 -6.69 -3.06 -3.05
CA TYR A 176 -7.69 -2.83 -4.08
C TYR A 176 -8.89 -2.06 -3.53
N GLY A 177 -9.73 -1.55 -4.41
CA GLY A 177 -10.97 -0.86 -4.05
C GLY A 177 -11.45 0.08 -5.15
N ASN A 178 -12.29 1.04 -4.80
CA ASN A 178 -12.90 1.97 -5.76
C ASN A 178 -11.85 2.81 -6.51
N ASN A 179 -10.66 3.00 -5.93
CA ASN A 179 -9.54 3.68 -6.60
C ASN A 179 -8.72 2.77 -7.53
N GLY A 180 -9.07 1.50 -7.66
CA GLY A 180 -8.42 0.52 -8.55
C GLY A 180 -7.68 -0.57 -7.79
N GLY A 181 -6.54 -1.00 -8.32
CA GLY A 181 -5.72 -2.07 -7.76
C GLY A 181 -5.49 -3.21 -8.73
N TRP A 182 -4.75 -4.22 -8.31
CA TRP A 182 -4.37 -5.31 -9.19
C TRP A 182 -5.58 -6.06 -9.81
N PRO A 183 -6.65 -6.38 -9.06
CA PRO A 183 -7.85 -6.96 -9.67
C PRO A 183 -8.49 -6.07 -10.74
N TYR A 184 -8.42 -4.74 -10.59
CA TYR A 184 -8.91 -3.82 -11.62
C TYR A 184 -8.08 -3.88 -12.90
N TYR A 185 -6.76 -4.00 -12.80
CA TYR A 185 -5.91 -4.17 -13.99
C TYR A 185 -6.21 -5.50 -14.70
N HIS A 186 -6.46 -6.57 -13.96
CA HIS A 186 -6.89 -7.84 -14.55
C HIS A 186 -8.24 -7.70 -15.26
N LEU A 187 -9.20 -6.96 -14.69
CA LEU A 187 -10.45 -6.67 -15.37
C LEU A 187 -10.24 -5.90 -16.68
N LEU A 188 -9.34 -4.91 -16.71
CA LEU A 188 -8.98 -4.21 -17.94
C LEU A 188 -8.37 -5.16 -18.98
N MET A 189 -7.45 -6.04 -18.58
CA MET A 189 -6.88 -7.07 -19.45
C MET A 189 -7.99 -7.97 -20.03
N MET A 190 -8.93 -8.43 -19.20
CA MET A 190 -10.08 -9.24 -19.64
C MET A 190 -10.94 -8.50 -20.67
N LYS A 191 -11.24 -7.22 -20.43
CA LYS A 191 -12.04 -6.39 -21.37
C LYS A 191 -11.34 -6.17 -22.71
N HIS A 192 -10.01 -6.16 -22.72
CA HIS A 192 -9.21 -6.04 -23.94
C HIS A 192 -8.80 -7.38 -24.57
N GLY A 193 -9.23 -8.51 -24.00
CA GLY A 193 -8.85 -9.85 -24.48
C GLY A 193 -7.35 -10.13 -24.32
N THR A 194 -6.69 -9.45 -23.39
CA THR A 194 -5.27 -9.64 -23.09
C THR A 194 -5.12 -10.77 -22.07
N PRO A 195 -4.25 -11.78 -22.32
CA PRO A 195 -4.03 -12.86 -21.37
C PRO A 195 -3.46 -12.36 -20.03
N ILE A 196 -3.95 -12.92 -18.93
CA ILE A 196 -3.40 -12.76 -17.59
C ILE A 196 -2.36 -13.88 -17.42
N GLN A 197 -1.10 -13.50 -17.27
CA GLN A 197 -0.01 -14.45 -17.06
C GLN A 197 0.09 -14.82 -15.58
N LEU A 198 0.14 -16.10 -15.29
CA LEU A 198 0.16 -16.68 -13.94
C LEU A 198 1.35 -17.64 -13.79
N HIS A 199 1.84 -17.76 -12.55
CA HIS A 199 2.86 -18.73 -12.21
C HIS A 199 2.30 -20.16 -12.33
N PRO A 200 3.11 -21.16 -12.76
CA PRO A 200 2.65 -22.55 -12.90
C PRO A 200 2.24 -23.22 -11.59
N ASP A 201 2.73 -22.75 -10.44
CA ASP A 201 2.36 -23.21 -9.11
C ASP A 201 0.97 -22.69 -8.73
N LYS A 202 -0.04 -23.47 -9.06
CA LYS A 202 -1.46 -23.15 -8.94
C LYS A 202 -2.03 -23.51 -7.57
N PRO A 203 -3.09 -22.76 -7.15
CA PRO A 203 -3.60 -21.48 -7.65
C PRO A 203 -2.72 -20.30 -7.21
N SER A 204 -2.75 -19.18 -7.94
CA SER A 204 -1.96 -17.97 -7.63
C SER A 204 -2.62 -17.17 -6.50
N MET A 205 -2.23 -17.42 -5.25
CA MET A 205 -2.91 -17.00 -4.01
C MET A 205 -2.37 -15.70 -3.42
N TYR A 206 -3.27 -14.80 -2.98
CA TYR A 206 -2.90 -13.52 -2.35
C TYR A 206 -3.88 -13.12 -1.22
N SER A 207 -3.38 -12.44 -0.19
CA SER A 207 -4.19 -11.87 0.89
C SER A 207 -4.64 -10.44 0.51
N LEU A 208 -5.72 -10.34 -0.27
CA LEU A 208 -6.25 -9.06 -0.78
C LEU A 208 -6.69 -8.13 0.36
N LEU A 209 -6.37 -6.84 0.28
CA LEU A 209 -6.79 -5.86 1.27
C LEU A 209 -7.58 -4.71 0.63
N HIS A 210 -8.85 -4.58 1.02
CA HIS A 210 -9.72 -3.52 0.52
C HIS A 210 -9.38 -2.16 1.11
N GLU A 211 -9.54 -1.09 0.32
CA GLU A 211 -9.22 0.28 0.75
C GLU A 211 -9.99 0.74 2.00
N ASP A 212 -11.23 0.28 2.22
CA ASP A 212 -11.98 0.60 3.43
C ASP A 212 -11.32 0.01 4.68
N ASP A 213 -10.82 -1.23 4.59
CA ASP A 213 -10.11 -1.89 5.69
C ASP A 213 -8.73 -1.28 5.92
N ILE A 214 -8.07 -0.79 4.84
CA ILE A 214 -6.86 0.00 4.95
C ILE A 214 -7.13 1.26 5.80
N VAL A 215 -8.12 2.05 5.42
CA VAL A 215 -8.49 3.29 6.15
C VAL A 215 -8.88 2.98 7.59
N ALA A 216 -9.72 1.98 7.81
CA ALA A 216 -10.22 1.62 9.14
C ALA A 216 -9.12 1.15 10.09
N SER A 217 -8.05 0.53 9.58
CA SER A 217 -6.95 0.00 10.39
C SER A 217 -5.91 1.06 10.81
N ILE A 218 -5.77 2.17 10.09
CA ILE A 218 -4.73 3.19 10.34
C ILE A 218 -4.69 3.69 11.78
N PRO A 219 -5.82 4.06 12.44
CA PRO A 219 -5.78 4.54 13.81
C PRO A 219 -5.18 3.54 14.79
N ALA A 220 -5.59 2.28 14.71
CA ALA A 220 -5.08 1.22 15.58
C ALA A 220 -3.62 0.88 15.29
N LEU A 221 -3.21 0.91 14.01
CA LEU A 221 -1.82 0.71 13.61
C LEU A 221 -0.92 1.82 14.15
N LEU A 222 -1.33 3.09 14.07
CA LEU A 222 -0.57 4.21 14.63
C LEU A 222 -0.46 4.11 16.16
N GLN A 223 -1.50 3.64 16.85
CA GLN A 223 -1.46 3.40 18.30
C GLN A 223 -0.55 2.22 18.68
N ALA A 224 -0.36 1.25 17.78
CA ALA A 224 0.54 0.11 17.97
C ALA A 224 2.00 0.39 17.54
N ALA A 225 2.30 1.65 17.17
CA ALA A 225 3.66 2.09 16.88
C ALA A 225 4.53 2.05 18.13
N THR A 226 5.76 1.54 18.00
CA THR A 226 6.70 1.36 19.13
C THR A 226 8.14 1.74 18.76
N VAL A 227 9.00 1.85 19.78
CA VAL A 227 10.45 1.87 19.63
C VAL A 227 11.02 0.65 20.37
N PRO A 228 11.71 -0.26 19.68
CA PRO A 228 11.99 -0.34 18.24
C PRO A 228 10.71 -0.50 17.41
N ALA A 229 10.82 -0.20 16.12
CA ALA A 229 9.67 -0.24 15.20
C ALA A 229 8.95 -1.60 15.21
N ASN A 230 7.62 -1.56 15.35
CA ASN A 230 6.76 -2.73 15.22
C ASN A 230 6.58 -3.07 13.74
N ILE A 231 6.60 -4.35 13.36
CA ILE A 231 6.38 -4.81 11.99
C ILE A 231 5.09 -5.62 11.97
N VAL A 232 4.22 -5.40 10.98
CA VAL A 232 2.96 -6.13 10.85
C VAL A 232 2.65 -6.41 9.37
N ASN A 233 2.17 -7.61 9.08
CA ASN A 233 1.58 -7.93 7.79
C ASN A 233 0.25 -7.19 7.64
N TRP A 234 0.06 -6.52 6.51
CA TRP A 234 -1.13 -5.74 6.23
C TRP A 234 -1.87 -6.35 5.03
N GLY A 235 -2.58 -7.41 5.29
CA GLY A 235 -3.35 -8.19 4.32
C GLY A 235 -4.79 -8.35 4.77
N GLY A 236 -5.65 -8.76 3.85
CA GLY A 236 -7.05 -9.05 4.12
C GLY A 236 -7.25 -10.35 4.91
N ALA A 237 -8.47 -10.54 5.40
CA ALA A 237 -8.86 -11.73 6.16
C ALA A 237 -8.93 -13.00 5.30
N GLU A 238 -9.21 -12.82 4.02
CA GLU A 238 -9.37 -13.91 3.06
C GLU A 238 -8.19 -13.95 2.10
N THR A 239 -7.70 -15.17 1.85
CA THR A 239 -6.74 -15.43 0.77
C THR A 239 -7.52 -15.85 -0.47
N VAL A 240 -7.29 -15.17 -1.57
CA VAL A 240 -8.04 -15.35 -2.82
C VAL A 240 -7.07 -15.55 -3.98
N SER A 241 -7.38 -16.47 -4.89
CA SER A 241 -6.56 -16.68 -6.08
C SER A 241 -6.86 -15.67 -7.19
N ILE A 242 -5.87 -15.44 -8.06
CA ILE A 242 -6.09 -14.66 -9.29
C ILE A 242 -7.16 -15.33 -10.15
N GLU A 243 -7.15 -16.64 -10.19
CA GLU A 243 -8.14 -17.46 -10.88
C GLU A 243 -9.56 -17.18 -10.38
N ASP A 244 -9.76 -17.20 -9.05
CA ASP A 244 -11.08 -16.97 -8.44
C ASP A 244 -11.58 -15.55 -8.65
N TRP A 245 -10.73 -14.53 -8.41
CA TRP A 245 -11.20 -13.16 -8.62
C TRP A 245 -11.42 -12.83 -10.09
N SER A 246 -10.62 -13.41 -11.00
CA SER A 246 -10.85 -13.21 -12.45
C SER A 246 -12.13 -13.89 -12.92
N ALA A 247 -12.43 -15.09 -12.42
CA ALA A 247 -13.70 -15.76 -12.68
C ALA A 247 -14.89 -14.92 -12.18
N TYR A 248 -14.82 -14.42 -10.95
CA TYR A 248 -15.88 -13.59 -10.36
C TYR A 248 -16.05 -12.23 -11.09
N LEU A 249 -14.95 -11.57 -11.47
CA LEU A 249 -15.01 -10.36 -12.31
C LEU A 249 -15.67 -10.68 -13.67
N GLY A 250 -15.41 -11.86 -14.20
CA GLY A 250 -16.05 -12.36 -15.41
C GLY A 250 -17.57 -12.55 -15.26
N GLU A 251 -18.01 -13.14 -14.15
CA GLU A 251 -19.44 -13.26 -13.81
C GLU A 251 -20.12 -11.89 -13.73
N LEU A 252 -19.46 -10.92 -13.09
CA LEU A 252 -20.00 -9.58 -12.90
C LEU A 252 -20.09 -8.76 -14.18
N THR A 253 -19.27 -9.07 -15.19
CA THR A 253 -19.10 -8.20 -16.39
C THR A 253 -19.37 -8.90 -17.73
N GLY A 254 -19.79 -10.17 -17.70
CA GLY A 254 -20.00 -10.97 -18.91
C GLY A 254 -18.72 -11.24 -19.70
N THR A 255 -17.52 -11.07 -19.10
CA THR A 255 -16.23 -11.21 -19.78
C THR A 255 -15.52 -12.49 -19.31
N LYS A 256 -14.88 -13.22 -20.22
CA LYS A 256 -14.13 -14.42 -19.85
C LYS A 256 -12.63 -14.10 -19.65
N PRO A 257 -11.99 -14.51 -18.54
CA PRO A 257 -10.56 -14.39 -18.40
C PRO A 257 -9.84 -15.35 -19.34
N ILE A 258 -8.71 -14.89 -19.90
CA ILE A 258 -7.74 -15.75 -20.59
C ILE A 258 -6.56 -15.90 -19.65
N LEU A 259 -6.36 -17.10 -19.10
CA LEU A 259 -5.29 -17.39 -18.16
C LEU A 259 -4.18 -18.17 -18.84
N GLU A 260 -2.95 -17.65 -18.79
CA GLU A 260 -1.76 -18.32 -19.33
C GLU A 260 -0.75 -18.56 -18.22
N TYR A 261 -0.24 -19.78 -18.15
CA TYR A 261 0.71 -20.17 -17.11
C TYR A 261 2.13 -20.22 -17.66
N THR A 262 3.03 -19.48 -17.03
CA THR A 262 4.44 -19.39 -17.44
C THR A 262 5.33 -19.18 -16.22
N ASP A 263 6.55 -19.73 -16.26
CA ASP A 263 7.58 -19.52 -15.24
C ASP A 263 8.41 -18.26 -15.45
N LYS A 264 8.09 -17.47 -16.52
CA LYS A 264 8.81 -16.25 -16.88
C LYS A 264 7.95 -15.04 -16.60
N GLY A 265 8.25 -14.33 -15.53
CA GLY A 265 7.67 -13.04 -15.22
C GLY A 265 6.60 -13.02 -14.13
N PRO A 266 5.62 -13.95 -14.06
CA PRO A 266 4.63 -13.90 -13.00
C PRO A 266 5.22 -14.12 -11.61
N LEU A 267 4.58 -13.48 -10.62
CA LEU A 267 4.94 -13.68 -9.21
C LEU A 267 4.37 -14.99 -8.68
N GLU A 268 5.11 -15.64 -7.77
CA GLU A 268 4.58 -16.70 -6.95
C GLU A 268 3.50 -16.19 -5.98
N SER A 269 2.75 -17.11 -5.40
CA SER A 269 1.75 -16.82 -4.38
C SER A 269 2.33 -16.06 -3.19
N VAL A 270 1.57 -15.10 -2.64
CA VAL A 270 1.95 -14.36 -1.43
C VAL A 270 0.78 -14.35 -0.46
N MET A 271 0.79 -15.29 0.47
CA MET A 271 -0.19 -15.38 1.56
C MET A 271 0.45 -14.96 2.87
N VAL A 272 -0.20 -14.09 3.62
CA VAL A 272 0.35 -13.55 4.87
C VAL A 272 -0.46 -13.95 6.09
N ASP A 273 0.23 -14.27 7.17
CA ASP A 273 -0.38 -14.45 8.49
C ASP A 273 -0.83 -13.08 9.02
N THR A 274 -2.13 -12.91 9.20
CA THR A 274 -2.76 -11.69 9.69
C THR A 274 -3.12 -11.73 11.17
N THR A 275 -2.71 -12.76 11.91
CA THR A 275 -3.01 -12.92 13.33
C THR A 275 -2.58 -11.70 14.15
N LYS A 276 -1.36 -11.21 13.89
CA LYS A 276 -0.84 -10.00 14.56
C LYS A 276 -1.63 -8.74 14.17
N LEU A 277 -1.99 -8.58 12.91
CA LEU A 277 -2.83 -7.47 12.44
C LEU A 277 -4.15 -7.46 13.19
N PHE A 278 -4.85 -8.60 13.24
CA PHE A 278 -6.17 -8.67 13.88
C PHE A 278 -6.13 -8.51 15.40
N SER A 279 -5.00 -8.84 16.04
CA SER A 279 -4.80 -8.52 17.46
C SER A 279 -4.71 -7.00 17.72
N ILE A 280 -4.31 -6.21 16.72
CA ILE A 280 -4.20 -4.75 16.77
C ILE A 280 -5.50 -4.07 16.34
N THR A 281 -6.06 -4.48 15.20
CA THR A 281 -7.17 -3.77 14.53
C THR A 281 -8.54 -4.37 14.83
N GLY A 282 -8.58 -5.57 15.38
CA GLY A 282 -9.76 -6.42 15.29
C GLY A 282 -9.94 -7.00 13.88
N PRO A 283 -11.00 -7.80 13.66
CA PRO A 283 -11.26 -8.41 12.37
C PRO A 283 -11.61 -7.37 11.30
N LEU A 284 -11.04 -7.54 10.11
CA LEU A 284 -11.40 -6.75 8.94
C LEU A 284 -12.80 -7.16 8.44
N LYS A 285 -13.50 -6.25 7.78
CA LYS A 285 -14.94 -6.38 7.52
C LYS A 285 -15.31 -6.56 6.05
N THR A 286 -14.44 -6.18 5.13
CA THR A 286 -14.79 -6.18 3.71
C THR A 286 -14.64 -7.59 3.13
N ASN A 287 -15.75 -8.18 2.72
CA ASN A 287 -15.74 -9.38 1.88
C ASN A 287 -15.18 -9.03 0.49
N TRP A 288 -14.29 -9.85 -0.05
CA TRP A 288 -13.61 -9.56 -1.29
C TRP A 288 -14.55 -9.45 -2.51
N LYS A 289 -15.62 -10.24 -2.55
CA LYS A 289 -16.62 -10.18 -3.64
C LYS A 289 -17.38 -8.87 -3.61
N ASP A 290 -17.82 -8.43 -2.44
CA ASP A 290 -18.49 -7.14 -2.28
C ASP A 290 -17.56 -5.97 -2.64
N GLY A 291 -16.31 -6.04 -2.21
CA GLY A 291 -15.28 -5.06 -2.57
C GLY A 291 -15.06 -4.96 -4.08
N MET A 292 -14.99 -6.09 -4.79
CA MET A 292 -14.83 -6.10 -6.26
C MET A 292 -16.06 -5.58 -6.98
N ARG A 293 -17.26 -5.94 -6.56
CA ARG A 293 -18.50 -5.38 -7.13
C ARG A 293 -18.54 -3.86 -6.97
N ARG A 294 -18.17 -3.33 -5.78
CA ARG A 294 -18.11 -1.88 -5.53
C ARG A 294 -17.04 -1.20 -6.39
N MET A 295 -15.88 -1.83 -6.57
CA MET A 295 -14.81 -1.35 -7.44
C MET A 295 -15.29 -1.15 -8.88
N ILE A 296 -16.02 -2.13 -9.45
CA ILE A 296 -16.59 -2.02 -10.79
C ILE A 296 -17.64 -0.92 -10.81
N ALA A 297 -18.60 -0.92 -9.87
CA ALA A 297 -19.66 0.09 -9.80
C ALA A 297 -19.12 1.53 -9.72
N ALA A 298 -18.00 1.73 -9.04
CA ALA A 298 -17.36 3.04 -8.92
C ALA A 298 -16.63 3.50 -10.19
N LYS A 299 -16.07 2.55 -10.96
CA LYS A 299 -15.24 2.82 -12.14
C LYS A 299 -16.04 2.77 -13.43
N HIS A 300 -16.87 1.76 -13.57
CA HIS A 300 -17.58 1.40 -14.79
C HIS A 300 -18.93 0.76 -14.44
N PRO A 301 -19.90 1.53 -13.93
CA PRO A 301 -21.21 0.99 -13.53
C PRO A 301 -21.94 0.31 -14.71
N ASP A 302 -21.66 0.74 -15.94
CA ASP A 302 -22.17 0.19 -17.19
C ASP A 302 -21.59 -1.20 -17.56
N TRP A 303 -20.55 -1.66 -16.86
CA TRP A 303 -19.97 -2.99 -17.10
C TRP A 303 -20.62 -4.10 -16.27
N LEU A 304 -21.41 -3.75 -15.27
CA LEU A 304 -22.15 -4.73 -14.46
C LEU A 304 -23.33 -5.29 -15.25
N VAL A 305 -23.46 -6.64 -15.30
CA VAL A 305 -24.54 -7.38 -15.93
C VAL A 305 -25.53 -7.94 -14.93
#